data_19f12eeab8b943e135a7374eca86a6d9
#
_entry.id   19f12eeab8b943e135a7374eca86a6d9
#
_cell.length_a   1.000
_cell.length_b   1.000
_cell.length_c   1.000
_cell.angle_alpha   90.00
_cell.angle_beta   90.00
_cell.angle_gamma   90.00
#
_symmetry.space_group_name_H-M   'P 1'
#
loop_
_entity.id
_entity.type
_entity.pdbx_description
1 polymer ?
#
loop_
_entity_poly.entity_id
_entity_poly.type
_entity_poly.pdbx_seq_one_letter_code
_entity_poly.pdbx_strand_id
1 'polypeptide(L)'
;MNMKLTSFAILFLLVSITVTQTIPVYAASAYTHPPSFGGGLMKYNNGLTINGNAFDISKFSQQIDTQNLAIGKSSSITLKIFDNHGPTSVKTGLVYLNIQGEVTDTSQSDTWIKYTVGNGVTVHDPHHLLGKVTANFSIGPPYAYITFNITPINPMKTSTMVVGAWDDKNGAIYATVFNAISFSTIIQ
;
A
#
# COMPACT_ATOMS: atom_id res chain seq x y z
N MET A 1 29.90 -70.13 46.84
CA MET A 1 30.59 -69.35 45.79
C MET A 1 29.61 -68.27 45.34
N ASN A 2 29.78 -67.06 45.87
CA ASN A 2 28.79 -65.95 45.70
C ASN A 2 29.19 -65.07 44.53
N MET A 3 28.36 -65.10 43.48
CA MET A 3 28.49 -64.14 42.36
C MET A 3 27.65 -62.90 42.65
N LYS A 4 28.30 -61.77 42.84
CA LYS A 4 27.65 -60.46 42.97
C LYS A 4 27.30 -59.94 41.58
N LEU A 5 26.00 -59.74 41.36
CA LEU A 5 25.46 -59.10 40.16
C LEU A 5 25.63 -57.58 40.35
N THR A 6 26.50 -56.96 39.53
CA THR A 6 26.66 -55.50 39.46
C THR A 6 25.67 -54.94 38.45
N SER A 7 24.68 -54.22 38.96
CA SER A 7 23.71 -53.47 38.12
C SER A 7 24.42 -52.26 37.50
N PHE A 8 24.48 -52.25 36.14
CA PHE A 8 24.86 -51.07 35.38
C PHE A 8 23.61 -50.16 35.21
N ALA A 9 23.63 -49.06 35.89
CA ALA A 9 22.64 -47.99 35.66
C ALA A 9 23.10 -47.14 34.48
N ILE A 10 22.43 -47.26 33.35
CA ILE A 10 22.66 -46.41 32.17
C ILE A 10 21.89 -45.11 32.40
N LEU A 11 22.59 -44.03 32.71
CA LEU A 11 22.08 -42.70 32.83
C LEU A 11 21.87 -42.10 31.41
N PHE A 12 20.63 -42.11 30.93
CA PHE A 12 20.30 -41.40 29.69
C PHE A 12 20.28 -39.89 29.99
N LEU A 13 21.32 -39.18 29.56
CA LEU A 13 21.36 -37.72 29.56
C LEU A 13 20.56 -37.23 28.36
N LEU A 14 19.31 -36.82 28.59
CA LEU A 14 18.49 -36.13 27.58
C LEU A 14 19.01 -34.70 27.45
N VAL A 15 19.83 -34.47 26.44
CA VAL A 15 20.20 -33.10 26.03
C VAL A 15 19.06 -32.55 25.20
N SER A 16 18.20 -31.75 25.83
CA SER A 16 17.19 -30.96 25.11
C SER A 16 17.87 -29.81 24.42
N ILE A 17 18.09 -29.94 23.12
CA ILE A 17 18.52 -28.85 22.25
C ILE A 17 17.31 -27.93 22.04
N THR A 18 17.22 -26.87 22.81
CA THR A 18 16.30 -25.77 22.52
C THR A 18 16.83 -25.00 21.31
N VAL A 19 16.31 -25.29 20.13
CA VAL A 19 16.54 -24.46 18.96
C VAL A 19 15.79 -23.15 19.19
N THR A 20 16.48 -22.15 19.74
CA THR A 20 15.97 -20.79 19.72
C THR A 20 15.97 -20.30 18.27
N GLN A 21 14.82 -20.33 17.63
CA GLN A 21 14.65 -19.63 16.37
C GLN A 21 14.81 -18.13 16.67
N THR A 22 15.97 -17.61 16.34
CA THR A 22 16.16 -16.15 16.31
C THR A 22 15.35 -15.64 15.12
N ILE A 23 14.13 -15.19 15.40
CA ILE A 23 13.40 -14.35 14.46
C ILE A 23 14.31 -13.13 14.25
N PRO A 24 14.73 -12.80 13.00
CA PRO A 24 15.50 -11.61 12.79
C PRO A 24 14.65 -10.42 13.26
N VAL A 25 14.98 -9.87 14.42
CA VAL A 25 14.48 -8.58 14.85
C VAL A 25 15.16 -7.59 13.90
N TYR A 26 14.42 -7.12 12.91
CA TYR A 26 14.87 -5.97 12.14
C TYR A 26 15.04 -4.84 13.15
N ALA A 27 16.30 -4.49 13.44
CA ALA A 27 16.59 -3.35 14.29
C ALA A 27 15.89 -2.13 13.69
N ALA A 28 14.92 -1.58 14.42
CA ALA A 28 14.25 -0.37 14.01
C ALA A 28 15.35 0.69 13.81
N SER A 29 15.54 1.13 12.57
CA SER A 29 16.46 2.21 12.27
C SER A 29 16.05 3.41 13.11
N ALA A 30 16.98 3.99 13.86
CA ALA A 30 16.74 5.21 14.61
C ALA A 30 16.41 6.42 13.69
N TYR A 31 16.59 6.25 12.37
CA TYR A 31 16.23 7.22 11.35
C TYR A 31 14.83 6.92 10.84
N THR A 32 13.91 7.82 11.10
CA THR A 32 12.57 7.81 10.51
C THR A 32 12.68 8.21 9.04
N HIS A 33 12.56 7.26 8.14
CA HIS A 33 12.39 7.55 6.73
C HIS A 33 10.88 7.59 6.42
N PRO A 34 10.41 8.53 5.59
CA PRO A 34 9.05 8.50 5.09
C PRO A 34 8.72 7.15 4.44
N PRO A 35 7.46 6.74 4.42
CA PRO A 35 7.04 5.57 3.66
C PRO A 35 7.42 5.70 2.18
N SER A 36 7.43 4.60 1.44
CA SER A 36 7.71 4.59 0.00
C SER A 36 6.70 3.72 -0.75
N PHE A 37 6.40 4.08 -1.99
CA PHE A 37 5.54 3.25 -2.84
C PHE A 37 6.34 2.13 -3.49
N GLY A 38 5.95 0.87 -3.23
CA GLY A 38 6.59 -0.31 -3.77
C GLY A 38 8.05 -0.52 -3.36
N GLY A 39 8.59 0.36 -2.48
CA GLY A 39 9.96 0.31 -2.00
C GLY A 39 10.23 -0.87 -1.07
N GLY A 40 11.41 -0.89 -0.47
CA GLY A 40 11.85 -1.91 0.48
C GLY A 40 13.32 -2.25 0.29
N LEU A 41 13.77 -3.35 0.90
CA LEU A 41 15.15 -3.83 0.82
C LEU A 41 15.55 -4.34 -0.59
N MET A 42 14.57 -4.51 -1.47
CA MET A 42 14.77 -4.96 -2.84
C MET A 42 14.07 -3.99 -3.79
N LYS A 43 14.23 -4.18 -5.07
CA LYS A 43 13.72 -3.37 -6.16
C LYS A 43 12.38 -2.67 -5.89
N TYR A 44 12.35 -1.35 -6.11
CA TYR A 44 11.10 -0.60 -6.24
C TYR A 44 10.30 -1.17 -7.40
N ASN A 45 9.10 -1.62 -7.17
CA ASN A 45 8.19 -2.01 -8.22
C ASN A 45 6.73 -2.04 -7.73
N ASN A 46 5.83 -1.74 -8.64
CA ASN A 46 4.39 -1.93 -8.46
C ASN A 46 3.82 -1.22 -7.22
N GLY A 47 4.20 0.04 -6.99
CA GLY A 47 3.68 0.87 -5.90
C GLY A 47 2.20 1.24 -6.07
N LEU A 48 1.69 1.17 -7.29
CA LEU A 48 0.31 1.47 -7.68
C LEU A 48 -0.26 0.32 -8.50
N THR A 49 -1.51 -0.05 -8.25
CA THR A 49 -2.28 -0.96 -9.10
C THR A 49 -3.65 -0.36 -9.39
N ILE A 50 -4.06 -0.33 -10.66
CA ILE A 50 -5.38 0.13 -11.10
C ILE A 50 -6.05 -1.02 -11.87
N ASN A 51 -7.19 -1.54 -11.37
CA ASN A 51 -7.92 -2.67 -11.95
C ASN A 51 -7.03 -3.89 -12.27
N GLY A 52 -6.05 -4.18 -11.43
CA GLY A 52 -5.10 -5.30 -11.60
C GLY A 52 -3.86 -4.95 -12.44
N ASN A 53 -3.83 -3.83 -13.16
CA ASN A 53 -2.64 -3.36 -13.88
C ASN A 53 -1.69 -2.68 -12.89
N ALA A 54 -0.48 -3.18 -12.78
CA ALA A 54 0.52 -2.72 -11.81
C ALA A 54 1.51 -1.73 -12.46
N PHE A 55 1.84 -0.67 -11.72
CA PHE A 55 2.71 0.42 -12.16
C PHE A 55 3.80 0.71 -11.14
N ASP A 56 5.01 0.93 -11.64
CA ASP A 56 6.11 1.45 -10.83
C ASP A 56 5.94 2.97 -10.68
N ILE A 57 5.76 3.42 -9.44
CA ILE A 57 5.64 4.83 -9.09
C ILE A 57 6.74 5.25 -8.09
N SER A 58 7.91 4.66 -8.22
CA SER A 58 9.07 4.95 -7.37
C SER A 58 9.67 6.34 -7.58
N LYS A 59 9.39 6.97 -8.71
CA LYS A 59 9.80 8.34 -9.00
C LYS A 59 8.77 9.33 -8.43
N PHE A 60 9.24 10.53 -8.10
CA PHE A 60 8.36 11.61 -7.65
C PHE A 60 7.27 11.95 -8.68
N SER A 61 7.60 11.91 -9.95
CA SER A 61 6.66 12.08 -11.05
C SER A 61 6.98 11.14 -12.22
N GLN A 62 5.97 10.54 -12.79
CA GLN A 62 6.04 9.64 -13.94
C GLN A 62 4.74 9.64 -14.74
N GLN A 63 4.82 9.16 -15.96
CA GLN A 63 3.67 8.92 -16.81
C GLN A 63 3.40 7.42 -16.93
N ILE A 64 2.14 7.06 -17.05
CA ILE A 64 1.67 5.70 -17.37
C ILE A 64 0.68 5.76 -18.52
N ASP A 65 0.34 4.61 -19.08
CA ASP A 65 -0.79 4.50 -20.01
C ASP A 65 -2.10 4.78 -19.29
N THR A 66 -2.92 5.67 -19.84
CA THR A 66 -4.19 6.07 -19.23
C THR A 66 -5.10 4.87 -18.97
N GLN A 67 -5.48 4.69 -17.73
CA GLN A 67 -6.44 3.67 -17.32
C GLN A 67 -7.87 4.23 -17.43
N ASN A 68 -8.64 3.73 -18.35
CA ASN A 68 -10.03 4.15 -18.51
C ASN A 68 -10.93 3.34 -17.58
N LEU A 69 -11.56 4.01 -16.61
CA LEU A 69 -12.54 3.41 -15.71
C LEU A 69 -13.95 3.61 -16.25
N ALA A 70 -14.67 2.51 -16.37
CA ALA A 70 -16.01 2.50 -16.92
C ALA A 70 -17.02 3.11 -15.93
N ILE A 71 -17.81 4.07 -16.42
CA ILE A 71 -18.93 4.64 -15.66
C ILE A 71 -19.91 3.51 -15.28
N GLY A 72 -20.36 3.52 -14.03
CA GLY A 72 -21.28 2.52 -13.46
C GLY A 72 -20.61 1.18 -13.09
N LYS A 73 -19.30 1.02 -13.31
CA LYS A 73 -18.57 -0.19 -12.92
C LYS A 73 -17.66 0.10 -11.72
N SER A 74 -17.58 -0.86 -10.81
CA SER A 74 -16.60 -0.78 -9.71
C SER A 74 -15.19 -0.96 -10.25
N SER A 75 -14.29 -0.11 -9.79
CA SER A 75 -12.87 -0.10 -10.14
C SER A 75 -12.03 -0.01 -8.87
N SER A 76 -10.82 -0.57 -8.89
CA SER A 76 -9.92 -0.58 -7.75
C SER A 76 -8.65 0.22 -8.02
N ILE A 77 -8.20 0.98 -7.01
CA ILE A 77 -6.91 1.65 -6.97
C ILE A 77 -6.21 1.18 -5.70
N THR A 78 -5.09 0.48 -5.84
CA THR A 78 -4.34 -0.06 -4.69
C THR A 78 -2.97 0.60 -4.59
N LEU A 79 -2.66 1.12 -3.42
CA LEU A 79 -1.34 1.61 -3.04
C LEU A 79 -0.61 0.52 -2.28
N LYS A 80 0.57 0.12 -2.76
CA LYS A 80 1.50 -0.78 -2.07
C LYS A 80 2.56 0.07 -1.41
N ILE A 81 2.61 0.05 -0.09
CA ILE A 81 3.39 0.99 0.72
C ILE A 81 4.38 0.20 1.57
N PHE A 82 5.65 0.57 1.52
CA PHE A 82 6.69 0.09 2.41
C PHE A 82 7.03 1.18 3.43
N ASP A 83 7.22 0.76 4.67
CA ASP A 83 7.71 1.60 5.75
C ASP A 83 8.77 0.84 6.56
N ASN A 84 9.86 1.52 6.92
CA ASN A 84 10.96 0.89 7.66
C ASN A 84 10.62 0.56 9.12
N HIS A 85 9.53 1.12 9.67
CA HIS A 85 8.95 0.76 10.97
C HIS A 85 7.96 -0.41 10.87
N GLY A 86 7.78 -0.95 9.67
CA GLY A 86 6.87 -2.05 9.37
C GLY A 86 5.51 -1.60 8.84
N PRO A 87 4.74 -2.54 8.26
CA PRO A 87 3.50 -2.20 7.56
C PRO A 87 2.40 -1.65 8.48
N THR A 88 2.47 -1.89 9.78
CA THR A 88 1.50 -1.37 10.76
C THR A 88 1.69 0.11 11.09
N SER A 89 2.85 0.68 10.75
CA SER A 89 3.12 2.12 10.91
C SER A 89 2.35 2.96 9.90
N VAL A 90 2.03 2.42 8.72
CA VAL A 90 1.24 3.12 7.70
C VAL A 90 -0.17 3.41 8.22
N LYS A 91 -0.56 4.69 8.24
CA LYS A 91 -1.84 5.14 8.81
C LYS A 91 -2.80 5.72 7.79
N THR A 92 -2.29 6.32 6.72
CA THR A 92 -3.14 7.06 5.79
C THR A 92 -2.71 6.81 4.36
N GLY A 93 -3.68 6.66 3.47
CA GLY A 93 -3.51 6.72 2.02
C GLY A 93 -4.45 7.76 1.43
N LEU A 94 -4.02 8.40 0.35
CA LEU A 94 -4.74 9.47 -0.33
C LEU A 94 -4.59 9.34 -1.83
N VAL A 95 -5.65 9.65 -2.54
CA VAL A 95 -5.69 9.75 -4.01
C VAL A 95 -6.37 11.05 -4.38
N TYR A 96 -5.66 11.92 -5.10
CA TYR A 96 -6.20 13.11 -5.75
C TYR A 96 -6.49 12.80 -7.21
N LEU A 97 -7.63 13.27 -7.68
CA LEU A 97 -8.16 13.08 -9.04
C LEU A 97 -8.59 14.44 -9.63
N ASN A 98 -9.05 14.41 -10.88
CA ASN A 98 -9.55 15.57 -11.62
C ASN A 98 -8.53 16.71 -11.78
N ILE A 99 -7.25 16.34 -11.89
CA ILE A 99 -6.16 17.27 -12.17
C ILE A 99 -5.91 17.27 -13.68
N GLN A 100 -6.08 18.42 -14.33
CA GLN A 100 -5.91 18.54 -15.76
C GLN A 100 -4.46 18.88 -16.13
N GLY A 101 -3.93 18.16 -17.14
CA GLY A 101 -2.55 18.35 -17.61
C GLY A 101 -1.48 17.75 -16.70
N GLU A 102 -0.22 18.06 -16.98
CA GLU A 102 0.95 17.56 -16.25
C GLU A 102 1.31 18.48 -15.08
N VAL A 103 0.45 18.49 -14.07
CA VAL A 103 0.57 19.35 -12.91
C VAL A 103 0.82 18.50 -11.66
N THR A 104 1.76 18.91 -10.84
CA THR A 104 2.09 18.24 -9.56
C THR A 104 1.40 18.89 -8.36
N ASP A 105 0.79 20.05 -8.55
CA ASP A 105 0.12 20.81 -7.49
C ASP A 105 -1.26 20.21 -7.17
N THR A 106 -1.40 19.65 -5.98
CA THR A 106 -2.65 19.07 -5.50
C THR A 106 -3.72 20.10 -5.18
N SER A 107 -3.37 21.39 -5.07
CA SER A 107 -4.36 22.46 -4.87
C SER A 107 -5.31 22.62 -6.06
N GLN A 108 -4.94 22.12 -7.23
CA GLN A 108 -5.78 22.08 -8.42
C GLN A 108 -6.74 20.88 -8.46
N SER A 109 -6.59 19.93 -7.55
CA SER A 109 -7.54 18.84 -7.39
C SER A 109 -8.68 19.28 -6.51
N ASP A 110 -9.88 19.20 -7.04
CA ASP A 110 -11.11 19.36 -6.29
C ASP A 110 -11.80 18.02 -5.97
N THR A 111 -11.21 16.91 -6.37
CA THR A 111 -11.71 15.56 -6.09
C THR A 111 -10.61 14.71 -5.46
N TRP A 112 -10.85 14.24 -4.22
CA TRP A 112 -9.90 13.38 -3.53
C TRP A 112 -10.59 12.36 -2.65
N ILE A 113 -9.87 11.25 -2.41
CA ILE A 113 -10.28 10.15 -1.56
C ILE A 113 -9.16 9.89 -0.55
N LYS A 114 -9.48 9.94 0.73
CA LYS A 114 -8.55 9.68 1.82
C LYS A 114 -9.06 8.51 2.66
N TYR A 115 -8.18 7.57 2.94
CA TYR A 115 -8.40 6.51 3.92
C TYR A 115 -7.48 6.71 5.11
N THR A 116 -8.02 6.57 6.32
CA THR A 116 -7.23 6.59 7.56
C THR A 116 -7.57 5.36 8.38
N VAL A 117 -6.55 4.61 8.80
CA VAL A 117 -6.69 3.40 9.61
C VAL A 117 -7.46 3.74 10.89
N GLY A 118 -8.53 3.01 11.17
CA GLY A 118 -9.41 3.24 12.31
C GLY A 118 -10.53 4.27 12.07
N ASN A 119 -10.37 5.19 11.11
CA ASN A 119 -11.38 6.24 10.83
C ASN A 119 -12.16 5.99 9.53
N GLY A 120 -11.65 5.09 8.66
CA GLY A 120 -12.31 4.76 7.40
C GLY A 120 -12.00 5.74 6.26
N VAL A 121 -12.92 5.82 5.29
CA VAL A 121 -12.77 6.61 4.07
C VAL A 121 -13.48 7.95 4.19
N THR A 122 -12.82 9.00 3.69
CA THR A 122 -13.39 10.34 3.49
C THR A 122 -13.26 10.69 2.01
N VAL A 123 -14.31 11.27 1.44
CA VAL A 123 -14.36 11.66 0.02
C VAL A 123 -14.73 13.15 -0.07
N HIS A 124 -14.01 13.88 -0.91
CA HIS A 124 -14.36 15.21 -1.36
C HIS A 124 -14.54 15.13 -2.88
N ASP A 125 -15.74 15.36 -3.35
CA ASP A 125 -16.12 15.21 -4.76
C ASP A 125 -17.23 16.19 -5.15
N PRO A 126 -16.93 17.49 -5.29
CA PRO A 126 -17.91 18.51 -5.59
C PRO A 126 -18.52 18.37 -7.00
N HIS A 127 -17.85 17.65 -7.90
CA HIS A 127 -18.35 17.40 -9.26
C HIS A 127 -19.15 16.11 -9.40
N HIS A 128 -19.37 15.38 -8.30
CA HIS A 128 -20.11 14.12 -8.32
C HIS A 128 -19.56 13.12 -9.35
N LEU A 129 -18.23 13.03 -9.47
CA LEU A 129 -17.57 12.07 -10.37
C LEU A 129 -17.68 10.65 -9.85
N LEU A 130 -17.80 10.50 -8.52
CA LEU A 130 -17.74 9.24 -7.79
C LEU A 130 -19.11 8.93 -7.16
N GLY A 131 -19.59 7.72 -7.35
CA GLY A 131 -20.72 7.18 -6.62
C GLY A 131 -20.27 6.50 -5.33
N LYS A 132 -20.39 5.16 -5.29
CA LYS A 132 -19.93 4.41 -4.12
C LYS A 132 -18.40 4.42 -4.04
N VAL A 133 -17.87 4.81 -2.89
CA VAL A 133 -16.45 4.72 -2.55
C VAL A 133 -16.30 3.92 -1.26
N THR A 134 -15.42 2.94 -1.26
CA THR A 134 -14.99 2.21 -0.07
C THR A 134 -13.48 2.07 -0.09
N ALA A 135 -12.88 1.85 1.09
CA ALA A 135 -11.46 1.51 1.15
C ALA A 135 -11.21 0.47 2.23
N ASN A 136 -10.15 -0.31 2.03
CA ASN A 136 -9.69 -1.27 3.01
C ASN A 136 -8.17 -1.21 3.14
N PHE A 137 -7.71 -1.59 4.33
CA PHE A 137 -6.31 -1.75 4.67
C PHE A 137 -6.00 -3.23 4.84
N SER A 138 -4.89 -3.68 4.29
CA SER A 138 -4.39 -5.03 4.50
C SER A 138 -2.87 -5.05 4.62
N ILE A 139 -2.34 -6.11 5.22
CA ILE A 139 -0.91 -6.30 5.42
C ILE A 139 -0.49 -7.55 4.69
N GLY A 140 0.53 -7.40 3.84
CA GLY A 140 1.27 -8.50 3.22
C GLY A 140 2.76 -8.20 3.39
N PRO A 141 3.37 -8.67 4.50
CA PRO A 141 4.72 -8.27 4.87
C PRO A 141 5.73 -8.41 3.73
N PRO A 142 6.62 -7.42 3.54
CA PRO A 142 6.87 -6.24 4.38
C PRO A 142 5.98 -5.02 4.06
N TYR A 143 4.90 -5.16 3.31
CA TYR A 143 4.11 -4.06 2.78
C TYR A 143 2.76 -3.91 3.49
N ALA A 144 2.30 -2.65 3.55
CA ALA A 144 0.89 -2.30 3.74
C ALA A 144 0.24 -2.07 2.37
N TYR A 145 -1.05 -2.39 2.27
CA TYR A 145 -1.86 -2.13 1.08
C TYR A 145 -3.08 -1.33 1.48
N ILE A 146 -3.33 -0.23 0.78
CA ILE A 146 -4.57 0.52 0.88
C ILE A 146 -5.26 0.43 -0.48
N THR A 147 -6.42 -0.22 -0.51
CA THR A 147 -7.22 -0.39 -1.72
C THR A 147 -8.47 0.47 -1.64
N PHE A 148 -8.59 1.38 -2.57
CA PHE A 148 -9.80 2.17 -2.81
C PHE A 148 -10.64 1.49 -3.88
N ASN A 149 -11.89 1.19 -3.59
CA ASN A 149 -12.87 0.75 -4.58
C ASN A 149 -13.80 1.91 -4.87
N ILE A 150 -13.83 2.34 -6.11
CA ILE A 150 -14.60 3.49 -6.57
C ILE A 150 -15.57 3.07 -7.69
N THR A 151 -16.70 3.73 -7.77
CA THR A 151 -17.62 3.57 -8.90
C THR A 151 -17.78 4.92 -9.58
N PRO A 152 -17.12 5.17 -10.73
CA PRO A 152 -17.35 6.39 -11.51
C PRO A 152 -18.81 6.50 -11.90
N ILE A 153 -19.40 7.68 -11.78
CA ILE A 153 -20.81 7.93 -12.18
C ILE A 153 -20.95 9.05 -13.21
N ASN A 154 -19.96 9.92 -13.31
CA ASN A 154 -19.90 10.96 -14.31
C ASN A 154 -18.58 10.90 -15.09
N PRO A 155 -18.54 11.37 -16.34
CA PRO A 155 -17.33 11.36 -17.14
C PRO A 155 -16.28 12.31 -16.57
N MET A 156 -15.03 11.86 -16.61
CA MET A 156 -13.84 12.64 -16.27
C MET A 156 -12.84 12.51 -17.41
N LYS A 157 -12.35 13.64 -17.92
CA LYS A 157 -11.26 13.66 -18.90
C LYS A 157 -10.02 12.99 -18.32
N THR A 158 -9.06 12.69 -19.16
CA THR A 158 -7.76 12.21 -18.71
C THR A 158 -7.20 13.13 -17.64
N SER A 159 -6.90 12.55 -16.50
CA SER A 159 -6.46 13.23 -15.27
C SER A 159 -5.09 12.75 -14.85
N THR A 160 -4.27 13.67 -14.42
CA THR A 160 -3.16 13.38 -13.51
C THR A 160 -3.73 12.89 -12.19
N MET A 161 -3.06 11.94 -11.59
CA MET A 161 -3.37 11.41 -10.27
C MET A 161 -2.19 11.67 -9.33
N VAL A 162 -2.45 12.22 -8.16
CA VAL A 162 -1.44 12.30 -7.10
C VAL A 162 -1.84 11.34 -6.00
N VAL A 163 -0.93 10.47 -5.63
CA VAL A 163 -1.12 9.53 -4.53
C VAL A 163 -0.24 9.93 -3.35
N GLY A 164 -0.74 9.75 -2.14
CA GLY A 164 -0.02 10.06 -0.91
C GLY A 164 -0.15 8.96 0.13
N ALA A 165 0.85 8.84 1.00
CA ALA A 165 0.80 7.96 2.16
C ALA A 165 1.52 8.61 3.35
N TRP A 166 1.02 8.32 4.57
CA TRP A 166 1.61 8.75 5.83
C TRP A 166 1.75 7.61 6.81
N ASP A 167 2.81 7.68 7.60
CA ASP A 167 3.05 6.80 8.73
C ASP A 167 2.58 7.41 10.07
N ASP A 168 2.79 6.68 11.16
CA ASP A 168 2.49 7.10 12.54
C ASP A 168 3.53 8.07 13.14
N LYS A 169 4.58 8.40 12.42
CA LYS A 169 5.62 9.36 12.78
C LYS A 169 5.50 10.68 12.00
N ASN A 170 4.41 10.85 11.25
CA ASN A 170 4.16 11.97 10.35
C ASN A 170 5.12 12.02 9.14
N GLY A 171 5.83 10.93 8.85
CA GLY A 171 6.51 10.77 7.57
C GLY A 171 5.49 10.69 6.44
N ALA A 172 5.73 11.44 5.36
CA ALA A 172 4.83 11.50 4.21
C ALA A 172 5.57 11.29 2.90
N ILE A 173 4.93 10.61 1.96
CA ILE A 173 5.36 10.47 0.58
C ILE A 173 4.22 10.83 -0.36
N TYR A 174 4.58 11.44 -1.48
CA TYR A 174 3.69 11.68 -2.61
C TYR A 174 4.33 11.20 -3.90
N ALA A 175 3.51 10.73 -4.82
CA ALA A 175 3.91 10.45 -6.20
C ALA A 175 2.86 11.01 -7.16
N THR A 176 3.32 11.68 -8.20
CA THR A 176 2.48 12.22 -9.27
C THR A 176 2.53 11.28 -10.47
N VAL A 177 1.38 10.89 -10.96
CA VAL A 177 1.22 10.01 -12.12
C VAL A 177 0.45 10.77 -13.20
N PHE A 178 1.16 11.22 -14.22
CA PHE A 178 0.58 12.00 -15.31
C PHE A 178 -0.29 11.12 -16.20
N ASN A 179 -1.39 11.70 -16.68
CA ASN A 179 -2.34 11.06 -17.59
C ASN A 179 -2.85 9.69 -17.10
N ALA A 180 -2.94 9.51 -15.77
CA ALA A 180 -3.11 8.21 -15.16
C ALA A 180 -4.47 7.57 -15.43
N ILE A 181 -5.55 8.37 -15.41
CA ILE A 181 -6.90 7.84 -15.30
C ILE A 181 -7.90 8.71 -16.06
N SER A 182 -8.95 8.08 -16.59
CA SER A 182 -10.13 8.76 -17.15
C SER A 182 -11.39 7.97 -16.82
N PHE A 183 -12.56 8.65 -16.81
CA PHE A 183 -13.86 8.01 -16.64
C PHE A 183 -14.67 8.18 -17.90
N SER A 184 -15.11 7.08 -18.50
CA SER A 184 -15.97 7.13 -19.69
C SER A 184 -16.94 5.96 -19.74
N THR A 185 -18.01 6.11 -20.51
CA THR A 185 -18.85 4.98 -20.90
C THR A 185 -18.05 4.05 -21.81
N ILE A 186 -18.11 2.74 -21.57
CA ILE A 186 -17.59 1.78 -22.52
C ILE A 186 -18.50 1.84 -23.76
N ILE A 187 -17.97 2.33 -24.87
CA ILE A 187 -18.62 2.13 -26.18
C ILE A 187 -18.32 0.67 -26.55
N GLN A 188 -19.34 -0.17 -26.47
CA GLN A 188 -19.28 -1.54 -26.98
C GLN A 188 -19.26 -1.53 -28.50
#